data_3c68b7a4c74d0aff58995a2ee439e3d9
#
_entry.id   3c68b7a4c74d0aff58995a2ee439e3d9
#
_cell.length_a   1.000
_cell.length_b   1.000
_cell.length_c   1.000
_cell.angle_alpha   90.00
_cell.angle_beta   90.00
_cell.angle_gamma   90.00
#
_symmetry.space_group_name_H-M   'P 1'
#
loop_
_entity.id
_entity.type
_entity.pdbx_description
1 polymer ?
#
loop_
_entity_poly.entity_id
_entity_poly.type
_entity_poly.pdbx_seq_one_letter_code
_entity_poly.pdbx_strand_id
1 'polypeptide(L)'
;MENVIIKQVLNEKDLIKFIKFPMELYRNNPNYVPPLINEEKNIWKKEENPALSYSEAKQFLAYKNTKIVGRIAVIINHKEENELGIKKVRFGWLDFIDDEAVSKALIEEAIKFARAHHIEKIEGPMGFTNLDKAGMLTMGFDKLATMIGLYNDAYYPKHLENLGLVKEKEWVEFELQFPDKLPEKVEKFSSLIAQKYKLKTLKFNNKKEILPYVEPMFKLLDETYKHLSTYTPISDEQIKTYKEKYFGFIDKDYITCVADENNQLVAFAITMPSYSKALQKAKGKLFPFAWWHFLQAGKKNDRANFYLIGIHPEYQRRGVTSIIFKAIKMNLKDKGIKFLETNPELEENKNVQVLWQDYNPVNHKRRRTYSLEIKA
;
A
#
# COMPACT_ATOMS: atom_id res chain seq x y z
N MET A 1 32.02 10.44 19.78
CA MET A 1 30.81 9.94 19.08
C MET A 1 31.27 9.15 17.88
N GLU A 2 30.76 7.93 17.68
CA GLU A 2 31.11 7.15 16.49
C GLU A 2 30.54 7.83 15.24
N ASN A 3 31.39 7.97 14.23
CA ASN A 3 31.01 8.67 13.01
C ASN A 3 30.11 7.77 12.13
N VAL A 4 28.99 8.32 11.63
CA VAL A 4 28.10 7.61 10.72
C VAL A 4 28.62 7.77 9.29
N ILE A 5 28.85 6.66 8.60
CA ILE A 5 29.35 6.64 7.23
C ILE A 5 28.22 6.18 6.31
N ILE A 6 27.85 7.02 5.34
CA ILE A 6 26.87 6.66 4.31
C ILE A 6 27.58 6.06 3.09
N LYS A 7 27.06 4.91 2.62
CA LYS A 7 27.57 4.24 1.40
C LYS A 7 26.42 3.99 0.43
N GLN A 8 26.62 4.35 -0.82
CA GLN A 8 25.66 4.03 -1.88
C GLN A 8 25.67 2.52 -2.18
N VAL A 9 24.50 1.97 -2.43
CA VAL A 9 24.35 0.58 -2.91
C VAL A 9 24.69 0.54 -4.41
N LEU A 10 25.75 -0.15 -4.77
CA LEU A 10 26.27 -0.19 -6.15
C LEU A 10 26.21 -1.58 -6.78
N ASN A 11 25.92 -2.60 -6.01
CA ASN A 11 25.94 -3.99 -6.48
C ASN A 11 24.87 -4.84 -5.78
N GLU A 12 24.61 -6.04 -6.30
CA GLU A 12 23.58 -6.94 -5.79
C GLU A 12 23.83 -7.38 -4.33
N LYS A 13 25.10 -7.55 -3.93
CA LYS A 13 25.43 -7.93 -2.54
C LYS A 13 25.01 -6.85 -1.55
N ASP A 14 25.22 -5.59 -1.90
CA ASP A 14 24.82 -4.47 -1.04
C ASP A 14 23.31 -4.23 -1.11
N LEU A 15 22.67 -4.48 -2.27
CA LEU A 15 21.20 -4.46 -2.38
C LEU A 15 20.56 -5.50 -1.47
N ILE A 16 21.12 -6.71 -1.38
CA ILE A 16 20.61 -7.72 -0.45
C ILE A 16 20.77 -7.28 1.01
N LYS A 17 21.86 -6.61 1.38
CA LYS A 17 22.02 -6.03 2.72
C LYS A 17 20.99 -4.95 2.97
N PHE A 18 20.78 -4.06 2.00
CA PHE A 18 19.76 -3.02 2.06
C PHE A 18 18.36 -3.60 2.30
N ILE A 19 17.98 -4.64 1.57
CA ILE A 19 16.68 -5.31 1.70
C ILE A 19 16.54 -6.01 3.07
N LYS A 20 17.60 -6.65 3.55
CA LYS A 20 17.57 -7.44 4.78
C LYS A 20 17.68 -6.62 6.06
N PHE A 21 18.15 -5.38 5.99
CA PHE A 21 18.38 -4.56 7.19
C PHE A 21 17.14 -4.45 8.10
N PRO A 22 15.91 -4.10 7.63
CA PRO A 22 14.75 -4.04 8.52
C PRO A 22 14.34 -5.41 9.05
N MET A 23 14.60 -6.50 8.33
CA MET A 23 14.33 -7.85 8.84
C MET A 23 15.20 -8.19 10.05
N GLU A 24 16.41 -7.66 10.10
CA GLU A 24 17.33 -7.79 11.22
C GLU A 24 16.96 -6.81 12.35
N LEU A 25 16.66 -5.56 12.00
CA LEU A 25 16.24 -4.52 12.95
C LEU A 25 15.00 -4.94 13.74
N TYR A 26 13.98 -5.46 13.05
CA TYR A 26 12.70 -5.85 13.65
C TYR A 26 12.57 -7.35 13.93
N ARG A 27 13.67 -8.09 13.97
CA ARG A 27 13.68 -9.57 14.12
C ARG A 27 12.83 -10.08 15.28
N ASN A 28 12.82 -9.37 16.39
CA ASN A 28 12.11 -9.73 17.61
C ASN A 28 10.76 -9.00 17.77
N ASN A 29 10.35 -8.21 16.79
CA ASN A 29 9.09 -7.48 16.86
C ASN A 29 7.95 -8.34 16.29
N PRO A 30 6.94 -8.72 17.11
CA PRO A 30 5.86 -9.59 16.67
C PRO A 30 4.90 -8.93 15.66
N ASN A 31 4.95 -7.60 15.51
CA ASN A 31 4.08 -6.83 14.62
C ASN A 31 4.71 -6.54 13.26
N TYR A 32 6.03 -6.74 13.15
CA TYR A 32 6.70 -6.57 11.87
C TYR A 32 6.38 -7.71 10.89
N VAL A 33 6.10 -7.36 9.65
CA VAL A 33 5.84 -8.31 8.56
C VAL A 33 6.91 -8.14 7.49
N PRO A 34 7.86 -9.08 7.38
CA PRO A 34 8.93 -8.98 6.40
C PRO A 34 8.40 -9.19 4.98
N PRO A 35 8.88 -8.42 3.99
CA PRO A 35 8.59 -8.68 2.59
C PRO A 35 9.32 -9.93 2.09
N LEU A 36 8.90 -10.46 0.94
CA LEU A 36 9.68 -11.47 0.22
C LEU A 36 10.89 -10.79 -0.43
N ILE A 37 12.09 -11.31 -0.17
CA ILE A 37 13.35 -10.72 -0.65
C ILE A 37 13.39 -10.59 -2.17
N ASN A 38 12.87 -11.59 -2.90
CA ASN A 38 12.85 -11.54 -4.36
C ASN A 38 11.92 -10.45 -4.90
N GLU A 39 10.75 -10.24 -4.24
CA GLU A 39 9.84 -9.16 -4.60
C GLU A 39 10.49 -7.79 -4.37
N GLU A 40 11.15 -7.61 -3.22
CA GLU A 40 11.90 -6.37 -2.96
C GLU A 40 13.06 -6.15 -3.95
N LYS A 41 13.76 -7.21 -4.38
CA LYS A 41 14.78 -7.11 -5.42
C LYS A 41 14.20 -6.66 -6.76
N ASN A 42 13.02 -7.16 -7.12
CA ASN A 42 12.38 -6.86 -8.39
C ASN A 42 11.96 -5.39 -8.50
N ILE A 43 11.65 -4.72 -7.38
CA ILE A 43 11.36 -3.28 -7.36
C ILE A 43 12.52 -2.45 -7.95
N TRP A 44 13.76 -2.93 -7.86
CA TRP A 44 14.97 -2.24 -8.30
C TRP A 44 15.48 -2.72 -9.67
N LYS A 45 14.70 -3.52 -10.39
CA LYS A 45 15.02 -3.98 -11.75
C LYS A 45 14.11 -3.28 -12.77
N LYS A 46 14.70 -2.72 -13.82
CA LYS A 46 13.95 -2.01 -14.87
C LYS A 46 12.94 -2.90 -15.59
N GLU A 47 13.26 -4.17 -15.75
CA GLU A 47 12.42 -5.17 -16.41
C GLU A 47 11.16 -5.53 -15.59
N GLU A 48 11.23 -5.31 -14.28
CA GLU A 48 10.17 -5.70 -13.33
C GLU A 48 9.38 -4.49 -12.80
N ASN A 49 9.98 -3.30 -12.83
CA ASN A 49 9.38 -2.08 -12.33
C ASN A 49 9.36 -0.98 -13.38
N PRO A 50 8.22 -0.77 -14.06
CA PRO A 50 8.08 0.26 -15.09
C PRO A 50 8.37 1.68 -14.58
N ALA A 51 8.19 1.95 -13.28
CA ALA A 51 8.48 3.26 -12.71
C ALA A 51 9.95 3.67 -12.84
N LEU A 52 10.88 2.72 -12.97
CA LEU A 52 12.29 3.00 -13.20
C LEU A 52 12.60 3.54 -14.61
N SER A 53 11.66 3.47 -15.55
CA SER A 53 11.82 4.07 -16.88
C SER A 53 11.72 5.61 -16.87
N TYR A 54 10.99 6.15 -15.88
CA TYR A 54 10.76 7.60 -15.72
C TYR A 54 11.19 8.13 -14.35
N SER A 55 11.96 7.36 -13.59
CA SER A 55 12.46 7.79 -12.28
C SER A 55 13.97 7.62 -12.18
N GLU A 56 14.61 8.54 -11.47
CA GLU A 56 15.97 8.36 -10.97
C GLU A 56 15.92 7.96 -9.50
N ALA A 57 16.66 6.89 -9.13
CA ALA A 57 16.66 6.40 -7.76
C ALA A 57 18.04 5.94 -7.31
N LYS A 58 18.38 6.21 -6.04
CA LYS A 58 19.59 5.72 -5.40
C LYS A 58 19.26 5.17 -4.01
N GLN A 59 19.98 4.13 -3.61
CA GLN A 59 19.86 3.51 -2.29
C GLN A 59 21.13 3.73 -1.49
N PHE A 60 20.99 3.95 -0.19
CA PHE A 60 22.11 4.18 0.72
C PHE A 60 21.97 3.34 1.99
N LEU A 61 23.12 2.91 2.50
CA LEU A 61 23.29 2.24 3.78
C LEU A 61 24.11 3.12 4.72
N ALA A 62 23.62 3.29 5.94
CA ALA A 62 24.37 3.94 7.02
C ALA A 62 25.12 2.90 7.85
N TYR A 63 26.37 3.19 8.13
CA TYR A 63 27.27 2.33 8.93
C TYR A 63 27.78 3.08 10.16
N LYS A 64 27.83 2.40 11.30
CA LYS A 64 28.71 2.72 12.43
C LYS A 64 29.73 1.59 12.53
N ASN A 65 31.01 1.94 12.40
CA ASN A 65 32.08 0.97 12.22
C ASN A 65 31.78 0.01 11.03
N THR A 66 31.60 -1.29 11.30
CA THR A 66 31.29 -2.31 10.29
C THR A 66 29.81 -2.70 10.25
N LYS A 67 29.00 -2.20 11.20
CA LYS A 67 27.58 -2.56 11.32
C LYS A 67 26.69 -1.62 10.52
N ILE A 68 25.74 -2.18 9.81
CA ILE A 68 24.66 -1.40 9.20
C ILE A 68 23.72 -0.94 10.31
N VAL A 69 23.43 0.35 10.35
CA VAL A 69 22.61 1.00 11.37
C VAL A 69 21.41 1.76 10.77
N GLY A 70 21.34 1.85 9.44
CA GLY A 70 20.22 2.46 8.75
C GLY A 70 20.29 2.29 7.25
N ARG A 71 19.18 2.59 6.59
CA ARG A 71 19.04 2.63 5.13
C ARG A 71 18.06 3.73 4.69
N ILE A 72 18.23 4.22 3.49
CA ILE A 72 17.29 5.13 2.82
C ILE A 72 17.39 4.93 1.31
N ALA A 73 16.27 5.10 0.61
CA ALA A 73 16.25 5.31 -0.83
C ALA A 73 15.77 6.73 -1.13
N VAL A 74 16.33 7.34 -2.19
CA VAL A 74 15.93 8.64 -2.71
C VAL A 74 15.48 8.47 -4.15
N ILE A 75 14.40 9.17 -4.54
CA ILE A 75 13.74 8.96 -5.83
C ILE A 75 13.29 10.31 -6.37
N ILE A 76 13.57 10.57 -7.64
CA ILE A 76 12.94 11.63 -8.42
C ILE A 76 11.99 10.95 -9.41
N ASN A 77 10.72 11.32 -9.37
CA ASN A 77 9.73 10.84 -10.33
C ASN A 77 9.47 11.93 -11.37
N HIS A 78 10.12 11.82 -12.54
CA HIS A 78 9.99 12.80 -13.63
C HIS A 78 8.59 12.83 -14.25
N LYS A 79 7.81 11.73 -14.14
CA LYS A 79 6.43 11.73 -14.59
C LYS A 79 5.56 12.66 -13.73
N GLU A 80 5.77 12.65 -12.41
CA GLU A 80 5.08 13.56 -11.47
C GLU A 80 5.43 15.03 -11.77
N GLU A 81 6.69 15.32 -12.07
CA GLU A 81 7.14 16.65 -12.46
C GLU A 81 6.46 17.08 -13.79
N ASN A 82 6.48 16.23 -14.81
CA ASN A 82 5.97 16.56 -16.13
C ASN A 82 4.44 16.67 -16.22
N GLU A 83 3.71 15.80 -15.50
CA GLU A 83 2.25 15.74 -15.57
C GLU A 83 1.55 16.63 -14.54
N LEU A 84 2.16 16.79 -13.35
CA LEU A 84 1.54 17.53 -12.23
C LEU A 84 2.28 18.82 -11.88
N GLY A 85 3.44 19.10 -12.48
CA GLY A 85 4.29 20.24 -12.13
C GLY A 85 4.92 20.14 -10.73
N ILE A 86 4.90 18.96 -10.10
CA ILE A 86 5.39 18.75 -8.73
C ILE A 86 6.83 18.29 -8.78
N LYS A 87 7.73 19.16 -8.33
CA LYS A 87 9.17 18.90 -8.27
C LYS A 87 9.62 18.63 -6.84
N LYS A 88 9.93 17.37 -6.55
CA LYS A 88 10.41 16.95 -5.22
C LYS A 88 11.28 15.71 -5.29
N VAL A 89 12.14 15.51 -4.31
CA VAL A 89 12.77 14.22 -4.04
C VAL A 89 11.90 13.45 -3.05
N ARG A 90 11.50 12.27 -3.44
CA ARG A 90 10.86 11.31 -2.56
C ARG A 90 11.94 10.56 -1.78
N PHE A 91 11.76 10.34 -0.48
CA PHE A 91 12.56 9.38 0.25
C PHE A 91 11.69 8.21 0.72
N GLY A 92 12.24 7.02 0.69
CA GLY A 92 11.55 5.79 1.10
C GLY A 92 12.53 4.75 1.60
N TRP A 93 12.05 3.53 1.90
CA TRP A 93 12.88 2.49 2.52
C TRP A 93 13.72 3.03 3.68
N LEU A 94 13.16 3.98 4.43
CA LEU A 94 13.81 4.63 5.55
C LEU A 94 13.65 3.73 6.78
N ASP A 95 14.75 3.10 7.19
CA ASP A 95 14.85 2.33 8.43
C ASP A 95 16.16 2.66 9.13
N PHE A 96 16.12 2.81 10.46
CA PHE A 96 17.30 3.15 11.25
C PHE A 96 17.12 2.73 12.71
N ILE A 97 18.23 2.53 13.41
CA ILE A 97 18.25 2.32 14.87
C ILE A 97 17.87 3.62 15.58
N ASP A 98 17.42 3.54 16.84
CA ASP A 98 17.11 4.72 17.68
C ASP A 98 18.38 5.52 18.01
N ASP A 99 18.83 6.32 17.05
CA ASP A 99 20.04 7.13 17.12
C ASP A 99 19.91 8.34 16.19
N GLU A 100 19.83 9.54 16.78
CA GLU A 100 19.61 10.79 16.03
C GLU A 100 20.73 11.10 15.02
N ALA A 101 21.97 10.69 15.28
CA ALA A 101 23.05 10.89 14.33
C ALA A 101 22.85 10.04 13.07
N VAL A 102 22.22 8.88 13.19
CA VAL A 102 21.91 7.99 12.05
C VAL A 102 20.76 8.55 11.22
N SER A 103 19.65 8.91 11.86
CA SER A 103 18.50 9.51 11.15
C SER A 103 18.88 10.81 10.46
N LYS A 104 19.67 11.66 11.12
CA LYS A 104 20.20 12.90 10.56
C LYS A 104 21.05 12.63 9.31
N ALA A 105 22.02 11.72 9.38
CA ALA A 105 22.89 11.40 8.26
C ALA A 105 22.11 10.87 7.05
N LEU A 106 21.06 10.06 7.28
CA LEU A 106 20.22 9.54 6.20
C LEU A 106 19.38 10.65 5.54
N ILE A 107 18.76 11.54 6.31
CA ILE A 107 17.98 12.66 5.77
C ILE A 107 18.89 13.68 5.08
N GLU A 108 20.09 13.95 5.60
CA GLU A 108 21.08 14.80 4.93
C GLU A 108 21.48 14.24 3.55
N GLU A 109 21.51 12.93 3.37
CA GLU A 109 21.78 12.32 2.06
C GLU A 109 20.63 12.59 1.07
N ALA A 110 19.37 12.55 1.52
CA ALA A 110 18.23 12.95 0.69
C ALA A 110 18.30 14.46 0.32
N ILE A 111 18.70 15.31 1.25
CA ILE A 111 18.88 16.75 1.02
C ILE A 111 20.03 16.99 0.01
N LYS A 112 21.16 16.28 0.13
CA LYS A 112 22.27 16.39 -0.82
C LYS A 112 21.83 15.97 -2.22
N PHE A 113 21.07 14.87 -2.33
CA PHE A 113 20.53 14.41 -3.59
C PHE A 113 19.59 15.46 -4.21
N ALA A 114 18.72 16.08 -3.42
CA ALA A 114 17.82 17.12 -3.88
C ALA A 114 18.60 18.37 -4.38
N ARG A 115 19.59 18.83 -3.62
CA ARG A 115 20.44 19.96 -4.03
C ARG A 115 21.19 19.71 -5.33
N ALA A 116 21.73 18.49 -5.52
CA ALA A 116 22.41 18.10 -6.74
C ALA A 116 21.51 18.15 -7.99
N HIS A 117 20.20 18.08 -7.81
CA HIS A 117 19.18 18.13 -8.89
C HIS A 117 18.39 19.47 -8.89
N HIS A 118 18.82 20.47 -8.12
CA HIS A 118 18.14 21.76 -8.00
C HIS A 118 16.65 21.62 -7.59
N ILE A 119 16.39 20.71 -6.63
CA ILE A 119 15.08 20.45 -6.07
C ILE A 119 15.05 20.96 -4.64
N GLU A 120 14.04 21.77 -4.32
CA GLU A 120 13.92 22.48 -3.06
C GLU A 120 13.06 21.76 -2.01
N LYS A 121 12.51 20.59 -2.33
CA LYS A 121 11.65 19.82 -1.43
C LYS A 121 12.03 18.36 -1.36
N ILE A 122 12.07 17.80 -0.15
CA ILE A 122 12.06 16.36 0.07
C ILE A 122 10.75 15.95 0.73
N GLU A 123 10.21 14.78 0.40
CA GLU A 123 8.98 14.23 0.97
C GLU A 123 9.05 12.71 1.11
N GLY A 124 8.58 12.17 2.24
CA GLY A 124 8.51 10.71 2.45
C GLY A 124 8.08 10.33 3.89
N PRO A 125 8.15 9.03 4.23
CA PRO A 125 8.58 7.94 3.35
C PRO A 125 7.51 7.54 2.35
N MET A 126 7.92 7.32 1.10
CA MET A 126 7.04 6.85 0.00
C MET A 126 7.86 6.15 -1.09
N GLY A 127 7.18 5.36 -1.93
CA GLY A 127 7.80 4.69 -3.07
C GLY A 127 7.79 5.51 -4.36
N PHE A 128 7.93 4.82 -5.49
CA PHE A 128 7.98 5.42 -6.82
C PHE A 128 6.66 6.04 -7.26
N THR A 129 5.54 5.39 -6.90
CA THR A 129 4.19 5.75 -7.35
C THR A 129 3.22 5.81 -6.18
N ASN A 130 2.01 6.25 -6.44
CA ASN A 130 0.94 6.29 -5.43
C ASN A 130 0.37 4.90 -5.08
N LEU A 131 0.73 3.87 -5.83
CA LEU A 131 0.38 2.49 -5.54
C LEU A 131 1.43 1.79 -4.66
N ASP A 132 2.55 2.44 -4.42
CA ASP A 132 3.57 1.95 -3.51
C ASP A 132 3.26 2.30 -2.05
N LYS A 133 3.95 1.62 -1.15
CA LYS A 133 3.84 1.89 0.29
C LYS A 133 4.23 3.33 0.60
N ALA A 134 3.39 4.01 1.36
CA ALA A 134 3.62 5.38 1.79
C ALA A 134 3.28 5.59 3.26
N GLY A 135 3.97 6.56 3.88
CA GLY A 135 3.74 6.98 5.26
C GLY A 135 4.31 6.03 6.30
N MET A 136 5.02 6.58 7.27
CA MET A 136 5.41 5.86 8.48
C MET A 136 4.28 5.84 9.50
N LEU A 137 4.23 4.82 10.34
CA LEU A 137 3.29 4.74 11.45
C LEU A 137 3.49 5.91 12.41
N THR A 138 2.37 6.52 12.82
CA THR A 138 2.27 7.48 13.93
C THR A 138 1.36 6.98 15.04
N MET A 139 0.54 5.94 14.75
CA MET A 139 -0.33 5.23 15.68
C MET A 139 -0.48 3.77 15.26
N GLY A 140 -0.66 2.87 16.23
CA GLY A 140 -0.86 1.44 15.97
C GLY A 140 0.44 0.63 15.87
N PHE A 141 1.49 1.05 16.57
CA PHE A 141 2.77 0.35 16.66
C PHE A 141 2.65 -1.06 17.28
N ASP A 142 1.58 -1.29 18.07
CA ASP A 142 1.20 -2.56 18.69
C ASP A 142 0.35 -3.46 17.77
N LYS A 143 0.05 -3.02 16.56
CA LYS A 143 -0.77 -3.76 15.59
C LYS A 143 0.07 -4.48 14.57
N LEU A 144 -0.35 -5.71 14.21
CA LEU A 144 0.29 -6.47 13.14
C LEU A 144 0.28 -5.66 11.83
N ALA A 145 1.45 -5.50 11.22
CA ALA A 145 1.56 -4.83 9.92
C ALA A 145 0.84 -5.63 8.83
N THR A 146 0.35 -4.92 7.83
CA THR A 146 -0.17 -5.53 6.62
C THR A 146 0.92 -5.70 5.57
N MET A 147 0.67 -6.52 4.56
CA MET A 147 1.59 -6.72 3.43
C MET A 147 1.92 -5.41 2.70
N ILE A 148 0.98 -4.48 2.68
CA ILE A 148 1.10 -3.19 1.97
C ILE A 148 1.51 -2.02 2.86
N GLY A 149 1.49 -2.19 4.18
CA GLY A 149 1.88 -1.14 5.13
C GLY A 149 3.38 -1.16 5.42
N LEU A 150 3.96 0.01 5.65
CA LEU A 150 5.28 0.11 6.27
C LEU A 150 5.15 -0.13 7.77
N TYR A 151 6.15 -0.75 8.38
CA TYR A 151 6.28 -0.85 9.83
C TYR A 151 7.48 -0.03 10.27
N ASN A 152 7.36 0.67 11.37
CA ASN A 152 8.43 1.39 12.05
C ASN A 152 8.13 1.49 13.54
N ASP A 153 9.14 1.68 14.35
CA ASP A 153 9.01 1.95 15.77
C ASP A 153 8.59 3.40 16.06
N ALA A 154 8.11 3.65 17.27
CA ALA A 154 7.52 4.93 17.69
C ALA A 154 8.51 6.11 17.71
N TYR A 155 9.81 5.86 17.72
CA TYR A 155 10.83 6.94 17.72
C TYR A 155 10.99 7.59 16.33
N TYR A 156 10.57 6.95 15.22
CA TYR A 156 10.75 7.49 13.87
C TYR A 156 10.11 8.87 13.64
N PRO A 157 8.81 9.07 13.93
CA PRO A 157 8.17 10.37 13.76
C PRO A 157 8.91 11.46 14.54
N LYS A 158 9.30 11.17 15.79
CA LYS A 158 10.01 12.10 16.66
C LYS A 158 11.37 12.52 16.08
N HIS A 159 12.13 11.56 15.52
CA HIS A 159 13.41 11.88 14.88
C HIS A 159 13.23 12.83 13.68
N LEU A 160 12.22 12.58 12.82
CA LEU A 160 11.99 13.45 11.66
C LEU A 160 11.52 14.84 12.10
N GLU A 161 10.66 14.93 13.10
CA GLU A 161 10.19 16.20 13.66
C GLU A 161 11.36 17.00 14.31
N ASN A 162 12.27 16.33 15.03
CA ASN A 162 13.49 16.94 15.59
C ASN A 162 14.45 17.45 14.48
N LEU A 163 14.43 16.85 13.30
CA LEU A 163 15.19 17.30 12.13
C LEU A 163 14.50 18.43 11.36
N GLY A 164 13.35 18.90 11.83
CA GLY A 164 12.60 20.01 11.22
C GLY A 164 11.67 19.60 10.08
N LEU A 165 11.48 18.29 9.84
CA LEU A 165 10.47 17.86 8.88
C LEU A 165 9.07 18.08 9.47
N VAL A 166 8.13 18.48 8.62
CA VAL A 166 6.74 18.75 8.99
C VAL A 166 5.79 17.74 8.35
N LYS A 167 4.60 17.57 8.97
CA LYS A 167 3.54 16.75 8.42
C LYS A 167 3.18 17.21 7.01
N GLU A 168 3.21 16.31 6.04
CA GLU A 168 2.74 16.56 4.68
C GLU A 168 1.36 15.93 4.46
N LYS A 169 1.24 14.62 4.59
CA LYS A 169 -0.01 13.88 4.43
C LYS A 169 -0.20 12.86 5.53
N GLU A 170 -1.46 12.55 5.79
CA GLU A 170 -1.82 11.55 6.78
C GLU A 170 -2.86 10.58 6.23
N TRP A 171 -2.70 9.32 6.56
CA TRP A 171 -3.63 8.23 6.25
C TRP A 171 -4.15 7.61 7.53
N VAL A 172 -5.36 7.12 7.45
CA VAL A 172 -6.05 6.34 8.50
C VAL A 172 -6.33 4.94 7.98
N GLU A 173 -6.24 3.95 8.86
CA GLU A 173 -6.59 2.57 8.57
C GLU A 173 -7.63 2.10 9.59
N PHE A 174 -8.68 1.44 9.12
CA PHE A 174 -9.76 0.95 9.96
C PHE A 174 -9.76 -0.57 10.01
N GLU A 175 -10.00 -1.10 11.20
CA GLU A 175 -10.42 -2.48 11.40
C GLU A 175 -11.95 -2.49 11.51
N LEU A 176 -12.58 -3.30 10.67
CA LEU A 176 -14.02 -3.48 10.61
C LEU A 176 -14.36 -4.86 11.11
N GLN A 177 -15.38 -4.96 11.93
CA GLN A 177 -15.97 -6.28 12.24
C GLN A 177 -16.74 -6.77 11.02
N PHE A 178 -16.44 -8.00 10.59
CA PHE A 178 -17.16 -8.65 9.51
C PHE A 178 -18.24 -9.54 10.13
N PRO A 179 -19.46 -9.03 10.30
CA PRO A 179 -20.49 -9.68 11.11
C PRO A 179 -20.99 -10.98 10.46
N ASP A 180 -21.46 -11.92 11.26
CA ASP A 180 -22.06 -13.17 10.75
C ASP A 180 -23.31 -12.89 9.92
N LYS A 181 -24.06 -11.84 10.26
CA LYS A 181 -25.18 -11.31 9.48
C LYS A 181 -24.90 -9.87 9.09
N LEU A 182 -25.22 -9.52 7.85
CA LEU A 182 -25.13 -8.12 7.43
C LEU A 182 -26.06 -7.25 8.27
N PRO A 183 -25.70 -5.98 8.52
CA PRO A 183 -26.64 -5.03 9.08
C PRO A 183 -27.93 -5.02 8.25
N GLU A 184 -29.10 -5.05 8.91
CA GLU A 184 -30.41 -5.12 8.25
C GLU A 184 -30.59 -4.03 7.20
N LYS A 185 -30.06 -2.84 7.48
CA LYS A 185 -30.02 -1.72 6.58
C LYS A 185 -29.30 -2.09 5.25
N VAL A 186 -28.13 -2.73 5.32
CA VAL A 186 -27.36 -3.12 4.12
C VAL A 186 -28.11 -4.17 3.30
N GLU A 187 -28.69 -5.17 3.97
CA GLU A 187 -29.43 -6.25 3.30
C GLU A 187 -30.70 -5.72 2.60
N LYS A 188 -31.47 -4.88 3.29
CA LYS A 188 -32.69 -4.26 2.77
C LYS A 188 -32.40 -3.33 1.59
N PHE A 189 -31.42 -2.43 1.75
CA PHE A 189 -31.11 -1.44 0.72
C PHE A 189 -30.41 -2.04 -0.49
N SER A 190 -29.55 -3.07 -0.34
CA SER A 190 -28.83 -3.66 -1.46
C SER A 190 -29.79 -4.14 -2.58
N SER A 191 -30.88 -4.80 -2.22
CA SER A 191 -31.87 -5.32 -3.18
C SER A 191 -32.67 -4.18 -3.83
N LEU A 192 -33.06 -3.17 -3.06
CA LEU A 192 -33.78 -2.00 -3.56
C LEU A 192 -32.92 -1.19 -4.54
N ILE A 193 -31.63 -0.97 -4.20
CA ILE A 193 -30.70 -0.23 -5.06
C ILE A 193 -30.40 -1.01 -6.34
N ALA A 194 -30.19 -2.32 -6.25
CA ALA A 194 -29.99 -3.19 -7.40
C ALA A 194 -31.17 -3.11 -8.37
N GLN A 195 -32.40 -3.18 -7.87
CA GLN A 195 -33.61 -3.06 -8.69
C GLN A 195 -33.77 -1.68 -9.29
N LYS A 196 -33.62 -0.62 -8.49
CA LYS A 196 -33.80 0.78 -8.91
C LYS A 196 -32.90 1.19 -10.06
N TYR A 197 -31.63 0.76 -10.00
CA TYR A 197 -30.61 1.13 -10.98
C TYR A 197 -30.28 -0.02 -11.96
N LYS A 198 -31.07 -1.11 -11.94
CA LYS A 198 -30.89 -2.31 -12.76
C LYS A 198 -29.46 -2.89 -12.69
N LEU A 199 -28.90 -2.89 -11.47
CA LEU A 199 -27.53 -3.36 -11.22
C LEU A 199 -27.51 -4.83 -10.83
N LYS A 200 -26.47 -5.53 -11.24
CA LYS A 200 -26.24 -6.92 -10.87
C LYS A 200 -24.81 -7.16 -10.40
N THR A 201 -24.66 -8.03 -9.41
CA THR A 201 -23.35 -8.54 -9.01
C THR A 201 -22.92 -9.63 -9.99
N LEU A 202 -21.72 -9.49 -10.55
CA LEU A 202 -21.14 -10.51 -11.40
C LEU A 202 -20.63 -11.68 -10.56
N LYS A 203 -20.90 -12.90 -11.01
CA LYS A 203 -20.40 -14.12 -10.39
C LYS A 203 -19.37 -14.75 -11.32
N PHE A 204 -18.22 -15.12 -10.78
CA PHE A 204 -17.13 -15.74 -11.52
C PHE A 204 -16.95 -17.20 -11.09
N ASN A 205 -17.01 -18.15 -12.03
CA ASN A 205 -16.75 -19.56 -11.77
C ASN A 205 -15.25 -19.84 -11.64
N ASN A 206 -14.45 -19.09 -12.37
CA ASN A 206 -13.00 -19.16 -12.34
C ASN A 206 -12.37 -17.78 -12.56
N LYS A 207 -11.07 -17.68 -12.25
CA LYS A 207 -10.36 -16.39 -12.33
C LYS A 207 -10.22 -15.82 -13.75
N LYS A 208 -10.30 -16.68 -14.82
CA LYS A 208 -10.19 -16.19 -16.19
C LYS A 208 -11.39 -15.33 -16.60
N GLU A 209 -12.55 -15.56 -15.98
CA GLU A 209 -13.76 -14.77 -16.22
C GLU A 209 -13.65 -13.32 -15.69
N ILE A 210 -12.65 -13.04 -14.84
CA ILE A 210 -12.37 -11.68 -14.32
C ILE A 210 -11.54 -10.87 -15.33
N LEU A 211 -10.76 -11.54 -16.21
CA LEU A 211 -9.84 -10.87 -17.14
C LEU A 211 -10.46 -9.74 -17.95
N PRO A 212 -11.69 -9.88 -18.52
CA PRO A 212 -12.32 -8.81 -19.28
C PRO A 212 -12.62 -7.55 -18.45
N TYR A 213 -12.70 -7.68 -17.12
CA TYR A 213 -13.03 -6.58 -16.21
C TYR A 213 -11.81 -5.90 -15.61
N VAL A 214 -10.60 -6.43 -15.80
CA VAL A 214 -9.37 -5.88 -15.20
C VAL A 214 -9.10 -4.47 -15.74
N GLU A 215 -9.11 -4.29 -17.06
CA GLU A 215 -8.90 -2.97 -17.67
C GLU A 215 -10.02 -1.97 -17.30
N PRO A 216 -11.32 -2.33 -17.37
CA PRO A 216 -12.39 -1.50 -16.84
C PRO A 216 -12.23 -1.12 -15.36
N MET A 217 -11.70 -2.03 -14.50
CA MET A 217 -11.41 -1.70 -13.09
C MET A 217 -10.36 -0.60 -12.97
N PHE A 218 -9.26 -0.67 -13.75
CA PHE A 218 -8.23 0.35 -13.72
C PHE A 218 -8.73 1.69 -14.25
N LYS A 219 -9.52 1.70 -15.34
CA LYS A 219 -10.16 2.92 -15.85
C LYS A 219 -11.09 3.54 -14.81
N LEU A 220 -11.90 2.71 -14.15
CA LEU A 220 -12.79 3.17 -13.08
C LEU A 220 -12.02 3.68 -11.86
N LEU A 221 -10.87 3.08 -11.56
CA LEU A 221 -9.97 3.55 -10.52
C LEU A 221 -9.44 4.95 -10.86
N ASP A 222 -8.92 5.16 -12.08
CA ASP A 222 -8.45 6.46 -12.55
C ASP A 222 -9.55 7.52 -12.46
N GLU A 223 -10.77 7.23 -12.93
CA GLU A 223 -11.90 8.15 -12.82
C GLU A 223 -12.25 8.52 -11.38
N THR A 224 -12.14 7.55 -10.48
CA THR A 224 -12.50 7.73 -9.06
C THR A 224 -11.43 8.50 -8.30
N TYR A 225 -10.14 8.30 -8.63
CA TYR A 225 -9.01 8.82 -7.86
C TYR A 225 -8.34 10.06 -8.46
N LYS A 226 -8.67 10.44 -9.73
CA LYS A 226 -8.07 11.62 -10.40
C LYS A 226 -8.22 12.95 -9.65
N HIS A 227 -9.14 13.02 -8.69
CA HIS A 227 -9.37 14.23 -7.87
C HIS A 227 -8.49 14.27 -6.61
N LEU A 228 -7.76 13.19 -6.30
CA LEU A 228 -6.85 13.16 -5.17
C LEU A 228 -5.57 13.90 -5.53
N SER A 229 -5.14 14.79 -4.66
CA SER A 229 -4.04 15.76 -4.87
C SER A 229 -2.68 15.15 -5.25
N THR A 230 -2.52 13.84 -5.13
CA THR A 230 -1.26 13.12 -5.42
C THR A 230 -1.44 12.00 -6.42
N TYR A 231 -2.63 11.84 -6.97
CA TYR A 231 -2.87 10.73 -7.88
C TYR A 231 -2.23 11.00 -9.25
N THR A 232 -1.37 10.09 -9.67
CA THR A 232 -0.82 10.06 -11.03
C THR A 232 -1.53 8.94 -11.79
N PRO A 233 -2.10 9.22 -12.98
CA PRO A 233 -2.78 8.20 -13.78
C PRO A 233 -1.91 6.98 -14.06
N ILE A 234 -2.54 5.81 -14.03
CA ILE A 234 -1.86 4.53 -14.27
C ILE A 234 -1.71 4.35 -15.79
N SER A 235 -0.48 4.13 -16.27
CA SER A 235 -0.26 3.90 -17.71
C SER A 235 -0.73 2.50 -18.13
N ASP A 236 -1.06 2.34 -19.44
CA ASP A 236 -1.43 1.04 -20.00
C ASP A 236 -0.34 -0.03 -19.78
N GLU A 237 0.93 0.36 -19.82
CA GLU A 237 2.05 -0.53 -19.52
C GLU A 237 2.06 -0.98 -18.05
N GLN A 238 1.75 -0.07 -17.12
CA GLN A 238 1.58 -0.42 -15.71
C GLN A 238 0.38 -1.35 -15.51
N ILE A 239 -0.75 -1.09 -16.19
CA ILE A 239 -1.94 -1.97 -16.15
C ILE A 239 -1.56 -3.38 -16.62
N LYS A 240 -0.84 -3.48 -17.74
CA LYS A 240 -0.37 -4.76 -18.28
C LYS A 240 0.53 -5.49 -17.28
N THR A 241 1.51 -4.78 -16.72
CA THR A 241 2.44 -5.34 -15.72
C THR A 241 1.71 -5.80 -14.46
N TYR A 242 0.77 -5.01 -13.94
CA TYR A 242 -0.04 -5.40 -12.78
C TYR A 242 -0.92 -6.61 -13.07
N LYS A 243 -1.53 -6.67 -14.26
CA LYS A 243 -2.32 -7.81 -14.71
C LYS A 243 -1.48 -9.09 -14.73
N GLU A 244 -0.30 -9.05 -15.33
CA GLU A 244 0.61 -10.21 -15.41
C GLU A 244 1.11 -10.65 -14.03
N LYS A 245 1.52 -9.70 -13.21
CA LYS A 245 2.12 -9.92 -11.90
C LYS A 245 1.12 -10.41 -10.85
N TYR A 246 -0.05 -9.77 -10.77
CA TYR A 246 -0.99 -10.02 -9.68
C TYR A 246 -2.11 -10.99 -10.04
N PHE A 247 -2.41 -11.19 -11.34
CA PHE A 247 -3.50 -12.06 -11.75
C PHE A 247 -3.32 -13.51 -11.27
N GLY A 248 -2.08 -13.99 -11.16
CA GLY A 248 -1.76 -15.31 -10.63
C GLY A 248 -2.24 -15.53 -9.19
N PHE A 249 -2.22 -14.47 -8.38
CA PHE A 249 -2.54 -14.48 -6.94
C PHE A 249 -4.00 -14.15 -6.64
N ILE A 250 -4.75 -13.67 -7.64
CA ILE A 250 -6.16 -13.30 -7.47
C ILE A 250 -6.99 -14.57 -7.24
N ASP A 251 -7.73 -14.58 -6.12
CA ASP A 251 -8.81 -15.52 -5.88
C ASP A 251 -10.14 -14.83 -6.22
N LYS A 252 -10.95 -15.47 -7.09
CA LYS A 252 -12.24 -14.95 -7.56
C LYS A 252 -13.20 -14.57 -6.42
N ASP A 253 -13.12 -15.26 -5.29
CA ASP A 253 -13.99 -15.05 -4.15
C ASP A 253 -13.67 -13.73 -3.42
N TYR A 254 -12.50 -13.14 -3.66
CA TYR A 254 -12.08 -11.88 -3.08
C TYR A 254 -12.29 -10.67 -4.01
N ILE A 255 -12.86 -10.90 -5.20
CA ILE A 255 -13.20 -9.83 -6.15
C ILE A 255 -14.71 -9.72 -6.28
N THR A 256 -15.19 -8.50 -6.15
CA THR A 256 -16.59 -8.16 -6.34
C THR A 256 -16.71 -7.16 -7.47
N CYS A 257 -17.53 -7.45 -8.47
CA CYS A 257 -17.88 -6.55 -9.56
C CYS A 257 -19.39 -6.35 -9.59
N VAL A 258 -19.80 -5.10 -9.77
CA VAL A 258 -21.19 -4.71 -10.01
C VAL A 258 -21.28 -4.11 -11.39
N ALA A 259 -22.21 -4.61 -12.21
CA ALA A 259 -22.44 -4.15 -13.57
C ALA A 259 -23.89 -3.69 -13.76
N ASP A 260 -24.12 -2.87 -14.78
CA ASP A 260 -25.44 -2.44 -15.23
C ASP A 260 -26.11 -3.51 -16.13
N GLU A 261 -27.25 -3.19 -16.70
CA GLU A 261 -27.98 -4.04 -17.63
C GLU A 261 -27.22 -4.38 -18.93
N ASN A 262 -26.28 -3.49 -19.34
CA ASN A 262 -25.42 -3.65 -20.51
C ASN A 262 -24.11 -4.39 -20.23
N ASN A 263 -23.93 -4.95 -19.02
CA ASN A 263 -22.70 -5.56 -18.52
C ASN A 263 -21.50 -4.59 -18.39
N GLN A 264 -21.73 -3.28 -18.35
CA GLN A 264 -20.69 -2.31 -18.08
C GLN A 264 -20.38 -2.26 -16.59
N LEU A 265 -19.10 -2.20 -16.24
CA LEU A 265 -18.66 -2.15 -14.85
C LEU A 265 -19.04 -0.81 -14.21
N VAL A 266 -19.87 -0.87 -13.19
CA VAL A 266 -20.33 0.29 -12.42
C VAL A 266 -19.55 0.46 -11.12
N ALA A 267 -19.19 -0.66 -10.51
CA ALA A 267 -18.41 -0.64 -9.28
C ALA A 267 -17.63 -1.93 -9.12
N PHE A 268 -16.54 -1.85 -8.38
CA PHE A 268 -15.76 -3.04 -7.99
C PHE A 268 -15.17 -2.87 -6.59
N ALA A 269 -14.83 -3.99 -5.99
CA ALA A 269 -14.02 -4.06 -4.79
C ALA A 269 -13.05 -5.23 -4.90
N ILE A 270 -11.81 -4.98 -4.50
CA ILE A 270 -10.76 -6.00 -4.38
C ILE A 270 -10.42 -6.15 -2.91
N THR A 271 -10.65 -7.34 -2.40
CA THR A 271 -10.20 -7.77 -1.08
C THR A 271 -9.16 -8.86 -1.25
N MET A 272 -8.41 -9.18 -0.20
CA MET A 272 -7.46 -10.30 -0.19
C MET A 272 -7.39 -10.90 1.22
N PRO A 273 -7.11 -12.21 1.36
CA PRO A 273 -6.84 -12.77 2.67
C PRO A 273 -5.60 -12.09 3.27
N SER A 274 -5.57 -11.89 4.57
CA SER A 274 -4.38 -11.37 5.22
C SER A 274 -3.22 -12.37 5.12
N TYR A 275 -2.18 -11.99 4.39
CA TYR A 275 -0.96 -12.78 4.27
C TYR A 275 0.10 -12.45 5.33
N SER A 276 -0.19 -11.55 6.26
CA SER A 276 0.78 -11.06 7.25
C SER A 276 1.44 -12.20 8.04
N LYS A 277 0.63 -13.12 8.60
CA LYS A 277 1.17 -14.29 9.33
C LYS A 277 1.95 -15.26 8.43
N ALA A 278 1.55 -15.40 7.16
CA ALA A 278 2.27 -16.25 6.20
C ALA A 278 3.64 -15.62 5.84
N LEU A 279 3.71 -14.30 5.65
CA LEU A 279 4.94 -13.56 5.42
C LEU A 279 5.89 -13.61 6.61
N GLN A 280 5.38 -13.50 7.85
CA GLN A 280 6.19 -13.68 9.05
C GLN A 280 6.85 -15.07 9.10
N LYS A 281 6.09 -16.13 8.78
CA LYS A 281 6.61 -17.50 8.71
C LYS A 281 7.58 -17.72 7.56
N ALA A 282 7.38 -17.01 6.44
CA ALA A 282 8.26 -17.05 5.27
C ALA A 282 9.65 -16.47 5.53
N LYS A 283 9.78 -15.52 6.47
CA LYS A 283 11.06 -14.86 6.81
C LYS A 283 11.81 -14.40 5.55
N GLY A 284 11.08 -13.81 4.60
CA GLY A 284 11.62 -13.30 3.35
C GLY A 284 11.83 -14.30 2.22
N LYS A 285 11.55 -15.60 2.41
CA LYS A 285 11.74 -16.65 1.39
C LYS A 285 10.46 -17.46 1.19
N LEU A 286 10.00 -17.58 -0.05
CA LEU A 286 8.82 -18.38 -0.38
C LEU A 286 9.12 -19.89 -0.37
N PHE A 287 10.29 -20.28 -0.84
CA PHE A 287 10.73 -21.67 -0.93
C PHE A 287 11.78 -22.01 0.13
N PRO A 288 11.84 -23.29 0.62
CA PRO A 288 11.09 -24.43 0.08
C PRO A 288 9.69 -24.62 0.68
N PHE A 289 9.32 -24.07 1.84
CA PHE A 289 8.10 -24.47 2.56
C PHE A 289 7.09 -23.33 2.80
N ALA A 290 7.46 -22.07 2.65
CA ALA A 290 6.60 -20.96 3.03
C ALA A 290 5.36 -20.82 2.11
N TRP A 291 5.44 -21.24 0.83
CA TRP A 291 4.30 -21.26 -0.08
C TRP A 291 3.07 -21.99 0.49
N TRP A 292 3.29 -23.01 1.34
CA TRP A 292 2.22 -23.70 2.04
C TRP A 292 1.41 -22.79 2.95
N HIS A 293 2.08 -21.88 3.67
CA HIS A 293 1.42 -20.93 4.55
C HIS A 293 0.55 -19.93 3.79
N PHE A 294 0.96 -19.55 2.57
CA PHE A 294 0.15 -18.71 1.69
C PHE A 294 -1.09 -19.45 1.18
N LEU A 295 -0.95 -20.71 0.77
CA LEU A 295 -2.09 -21.52 0.39
C LEU A 295 -3.10 -21.69 1.53
N GLN A 296 -2.62 -21.93 2.75
CA GLN A 296 -3.49 -22.05 3.92
C GLN A 296 -4.21 -20.72 4.21
N ALA A 297 -3.49 -19.60 4.18
CA ALA A 297 -4.05 -18.27 4.39
C ALA A 297 -5.13 -17.93 3.34
N GLY A 298 -4.98 -18.37 2.09
CA GLY A 298 -5.97 -18.18 1.04
C GLY A 298 -7.23 -19.05 1.23
N LYS A 299 -7.08 -20.25 1.78
CA LYS A 299 -8.20 -21.17 2.00
C LYS A 299 -9.06 -20.77 3.20
N LYS A 300 -8.44 -20.45 4.33
CA LYS A 300 -9.11 -20.09 5.57
C LYS A 300 -8.30 -19.06 6.33
N ASN A 301 -8.96 -17.95 6.67
CA ASN A 301 -8.37 -16.84 7.39
C ASN A 301 -9.41 -16.18 8.29
N ASP A 302 -8.98 -15.57 9.38
CA ASP A 302 -9.83 -14.76 10.24
C ASP A 302 -9.88 -13.29 9.80
N ARG A 303 -8.93 -12.88 8.92
CA ARG A 303 -8.77 -11.51 8.43
C ARG A 303 -8.67 -11.44 6.91
N ALA A 304 -9.27 -10.40 6.35
CA ALA A 304 -9.01 -9.98 4.98
C ALA A 304 -8.66 -8.50 4.95
N ASN A 305 -7.90 -8.11 3.93
CA ASN A 305 -7.56 -6.71 3.68
C ASN A 305 -8.41 -6.19 2.54
N PHE A 306 -8.91 -4.97 2.70
CA PHE A 306 -9.68 -4.27 1.68
C PHE A 306 -8.70 -3.42 0.86
N TYR A 307 -8.39 -3.87 -0.36
CA TYR A 307 -7.33 -3.25 -1.17
C TYR A 307 -7.80 -2.05 -1.97
N LEU A 308 -8.83 -2.22 -2.77
CA LEU A 308 -9.32 -1.20 -3.67
C LEU A 308 -10.85 -1.23 -3.73
N ILE A 309 -11.44 -0.05 -3.88
CA ILE A 309 -12.84 0.12 -4.22
C ILE A 309 -12.97 1.25 -5.24
N GLY A 310 -13.72 1.01 -6.31
CA GLY A 310 -14.07 2.02 -7.29
C GLY A 310 -15.59 2.00 -7.51
N ILE A 311 -16.20 3.17 -7.53
CA ILE A 311 -17.62 3.35 -7.86
C ILE A 311 -17.70 4.49 -8.88
N HIS A 312 -18.31 4.18 -10.02
CA HIS A 312 -18.49 5.16 -11.10
C HIS A 312 -19.13 6.45 -10.56
N PRO A 313 -18.64 7.64 -10.94
CA PRO A 313 -19.09 8.92 -10.37
C PRO A 313 -20.61 9.09 -10.36
N GLU A 314 -21.32 8.66 -11.40
CA GLU A 314 -22.78 8.73 -11.47
C GLU A 314 -23.51 7.88 -10.44
N TYR A 315 -22.86 6.84 -9.91
CA TYR A 315 -23.43 5.92 -8.93
C TYR A 315 -22.93 6.16 -7.50
N GLN A 316 -22.01 7.11 -7.32
CA GLN A 316 -21.58 7.52 -5.98
C GLN A 316 -22.74 8.11 -5.18
N ARG A 317 -22.74 7.91 -3.87
CA ARG A 317 -23.79 8.35 -2.93
C ARG A 317 -25.20 7.79 -3.23
N ARG A 318 -25.32 6.80 -4.13
CA ARG A 318 -26.59 6.13 -4.47
C ARG A 318 -26.77 4.78 -3.79
N GLY A 319 -25.97 4.45 -2.79
CA GLY A 319 -26.08 3.23 -2.00
C GLY A 319 -25.52 1.95 -2.65
N VAL A 320 -24.76 2.07 -3.77
CA VAL A 320 -24.16 0.92 -4.48
C VAL A 320 -23.20 0.15 -3.59
N THR A 321 -22.61 0.79 -2.59
CA THR A 321 -21.78 0.13 -1.56
C THR A 321 -22.50 -1.00 -0.84
N SER A 322 -23.82 -0.88 -0.62
CA SER A 322 -24.59 -1.96 0.00
C SER A 322 -24.61 -3.24 -0.84
N ILE A 323 -24.60 -3.10 -2.18
CA ILE A 323 -24.50 -4.25 -3.12
C ILE A 323 -23.11 -4.88 -3.00
N ILE A 324 -22.05 -4.05 -2.99
CA ILE A 324 -20.66 -4.50 -2.85
C ILE A 324 -20.48 -5.30 -1.55
N PHE A 325 -20.90 -4.75 -0.41
CA PHE A 325 -20.73 -5.41 0.89
C PHE A 325 -21.56 -6.69 1.01
N LYS A 326 -22.76 -6.71 0.46
CA LYS A 326 -23.56 -7.94 0.39
C LYS A 326 -22.84 -9.02 -0.43
N ALA A 327 -22.27 -8.66 -1.56
CA ALA A 327 -21.53 -9.59 -2.41
C ALA A 327 -20.24 -10.08 -1.73
N ILE A 328 -19.45 -9.21 -1.12
CA ILE A 328 -18.27 -9.59 -0.33
C ILE A 328 -18.68 -10.59 0.77
N LYS A 329 -19.77 -10.31 1.50
CA LYS A 329 -20.26 -11.22 2.55
C LYS A 329 -20.62 -12.59 2.01
N MET A 330 -21.30 -12.65 0.86
CA MET A 330 -21.67 -13.91 0.23
C MET A 330 -20.43 -14.68 -0.26
N ASN A 331 -19.48 -13.98 -0.87
CA ASN A 331 -18.27 -14.58 -1.43
C ASN A 331 -17.33 -15.12 -0.34
N LEU A 332 -17.22 -14.42 0.80
CA LEU A 332 -16.30 -14.77 1.89
C LEU A 332 -16.94 -15.62 2.99
N LYS A 333 -18.21 -16.02 2.83
CA LYS A 333 -18.99 -16.75 3.86
C LYS A 333 -18.25 -17.96 4.43
N ASP A 334 -17.63 -18.75 3.56
CA ASP A 334 -16.99 -20.03 3.93
C ASP A 334 -15.48 -19.89 4.19
N LYS A 335 -14.92 -18.67 4.07
CA LYS A 335 -13.49 -18.40 4.28
C LYS A 335 -13.11 -18.19 5.75
N GLY A 336 -14.09 -18.00 6.64
CA GLY A 336 -13.89 -17.82 8.08
C GLY A 336 -13.50 -16.38 8.48
N ILE A 337 -13.67 -15.41 7.58
CA ILE A 337 -13.31 -14.00 7.82
C ILE A 337 -14.20 -13.40 8.91
N LYS A 338 -13.54 -12.83 9.93
CA LYS A 338 -14.17 -12.12 11.05
C LYS A 338 -13.87 -10.61 11.04
N PHE A 339 -12.75 -10.22 10.45
CA PHE A 339 -12.29 -8.85 10.39
C PHE A 339 -11.88 -8.47 8.97
N LEU A 340 -12.24 -7.26 8.57
CA LEU A 340 -11.72 -6.58 7.39
C LEU A 340 -10.87 -5.41 7.85
N GLU A 341 -9.69 -5.27 7.27
CA GLU A 341 -8.79 -4.16 7.51
C GLU A 341 -8.68 -3.33 6.24
N THR A 342 -8.94 -2.02 6.34
CA THR A 342 -8.82 -1.15 5.16
C THR A 342 -7.35 -0.90 4.82
N ASN A 343 -7.10 -0.56 3.55
CA ASN A 343 -5.83 0.03 3.17
C ASN A 343 -5.71 1.45 3.77
N PRO A 344 -4.49 2.02 3.79
CA PRO A 344 -4.32 3.41 4.17
C PRO A 344 -5.18 4.35 3.30
N GLU A 345 -6.08 5.10 3.93
CA GLU A 345 -6.97 6.06 3.30
C GLU A 345 -6.53 7.47 3.69
N LEU A 346 -6.40 8.38 2.74
CA LEU A 346 -6.10 9.78 3.06
C LEU A 346 -7.09 10.30 4.10
N GLU A 347 -6.59 10.95 5.16
CA GLU A 347 -7.42 11.49 6.27
C GLU A 347 -8.49 12.45 5.75
N GLU A 348 -8.21 13.18 4.68
CA GLU A 348 -9.13 14.10 4.00
C GLU A 348 -10.20 13.41 3.15
N ASN A 349 -10.00 12.13 2.76
CA ASN A 349 -10.94 11.39 1.91
C ASN A 349 -12.15 10.86 2.72
N LYS A 350 -12.98 11.78 3.20
CA LYS A 350 -14.19 11.45 4.00
C LYS A 350 -15.20 10.61 3.24
N ASN A 351 -15.21 10.68 1.90
CA ASN A 351 -16.15 9.91 1.09
C ASN A 351 -15.94 8.40 1.23
N VAL A 352 -14.69 7.94 1.35
CA VAL A 352 -14.39 6.51 1.57
C VAL A 352 -14.65 6.12 3.03
N GLN A 353 -14.27 6.96 3.99
CA GLN A 353 -14.45 6.69 5.42
C GLN A 353 -15.93 6.51 5.82
N VAL A 354 -16.85 7.23 5.17
CA VAL A 354 -18.31 7.06 5.38
C VAL A 354 -18.79 5.66 5.03
N LEU A 355 -18.13 4.95 4.11
CA LEU A 355 -18.53 3.61 3.67
C LEU A 355 -18.47 2.57 4.81
N TRP A 356 -17.62 2.82 5.81
CA TRP A 356 -17.34 1.90 6.90
C TRP A 356 -18.26 2.08 8.13
N GLN A 357 -19.01 3.17 8.21
CA GLN A 357 -19.75 3.57 9.44
C GLN A 357 -20.71 2.50 9.97
N ASP A 358 -21.34 1.74 9.08
CA ASP A 358 -22.28 0.67 9.47
C ASP A 358 -21.59 -0.63 9.95
N TYR A 359 -20.21 -0.67 9.98
CA TYR A 359 -19.41 -1.87 10.28
C TYR A 359 -18.54 -1.73 11.54
N ASN A 360 -18.94 -0.86 12.48
CA ASN A 360 -18.19 -0.59 13.71
C ASN A 360 -16.69 -0.33 13.47
N PRO A 361 -16.33 0.68 12.66
CA PRO A 361 -14.97 0.95 12.30
C PRO A 361 -14.14 1.40 13.51
N VAL A 362 -13.02 0.74 13.72
CA VAL A 362 -12.02 1.16 14.71
C VAL A 362 -10.82 1.71 13.94
N ASN A 363 -10.53 3.01 14.07
CA ASN A 363 -9.27 3.56 13.55
C ASN A 363 -8.14 2.99 14.42
N HIS A 364 -7.40 2.06 13.87
CA HIS A 364 -6.38 1.31 14.62
C HIS A 364 -4.95 1.59 14.20
N LYS A 365 -4.75 2.24 13.03
CA LYS A 365 -3.43 2.70 12.57
C LYS A 365 -3.55 4.07 11.91
N ARG A 366 -2.48 4.86 12.03
CA ARG A 366 -2.27 6.10 11.29
C ARG A 366 -0.88 6.10 10.70
N ARG A 367 -0.76 6.72 9.53
CA ARG A 367 0.50 6.88 8.81
C ARG A 367 0.66 8.30 8.35
N ARG A 368 1.91 8.74 8.27
CA ARG A 368 2.21 10.11 7.88
C ARG A 368 3.42 10.16 6.96
N THR A 369 3.36 10.96 5.90
CA THR A 369 4.56 11.46 5.23
C THR A 369 4.96 12.80 5.84
N TYR A 370 6.25 13.05 5.78
CA TYR A 370 6.88 14.28 6.23
C TYR A 370 7.57 14.95 5.05
N SER A 371 7.64 16.26 5.08
CA SER A 371 8.36 17.06 4.09
C SER A 371 9.29 18.06 4.73
N LEU A 372 10.28 18.48 3.96
CA LEU A 372 11.19 19.57 4.32
C LEU A 372 11.47 20.42 3.08
N GLU A 373 11.24 21.71 3.21
CA GLU A 373 11.67 22.69 2.23
C GLU A 373 13.17 22.98 2.44
N ILE A 374 13.95 22.82 1.37
CA ILE A 374 15.41 23.00 1.38
C ILE A 374 15.70 24.44 0.96
N LYS A 375 16.15 25.23 1.91
CA LYS A 375 16.63 26.57 1.59
C LYS A 375 17.83 26.49 0.66
N ALA A 376 17.82 27.33 -0.37
CA ALA A 376 18.91 27.50 -1.33
C ALA A 376 20.23 27.86 -0.63
#